data_2da875a901b15b073cebe0cbfa26b612
#
_entry.id   2da875a901b15b073cebe0cbfa26b612
#
_cell.length_a   1.000
_cell.length_b   1.000
_cell.length_c   1.000
_cell.angle_alpha   90.00
_cell.angle_beta   90.00
_cell.angle_gamma   90.00
#
_symmetry.space_group_name_H-M   'P 1'
#
loop_
_entity.id
_entity.type
_entity.pdbx_description
1 polymer ?
#
loop_
_entity_poly.entity_id
_entity_poly.type
_entity_poly.pdbx_seq_one_letter_code
_entity_poly.pdbx_strand_id
1 'polypeptide(L)'
;LFAVIIGLSIGIGLPMQTAINSRLRNAFSSPLLSSMTSFTIGTIFLALVALLITHSLEIGVDLIKNQPWWIWVGGLLGVIYLTGNILLFPHLGGVQTVIMPIVGQIIMSMLIDNFGWFYSPTHALNIIRILGALLVLLGVFLAISAQKLFSARKEIISDNSLLQNSNRNSQWFWRIGGIVTGMFSASQTAINGHLGTVLNSAVKAAFVSFLIGSIALLDNCRGC
;
A
#
# COMPACT_ATOMS: atom_id res chain seq x y z
N LEU A 1 -10.88 21.14 4.56
CA LEU A 1 -10.21 21.41 3.29
C LEU A 1 -8.80 20.82 3.23
N PHE A 2 -7.95 21.05 4.26
CA PHE A 2 -6.56 20.56 4.31
C PHE A 2 -6.47 19.01 4.18
N ALA A 3 -7.27 18.24 4.92
CA ALA A 3 -7.31 16.79 4.85
C ALA A 3 -7.72 16.27 3.44
N VAL A 4 -8.62 16.98 2.76
CA VAL A 4 -9.04 16.63 1.40
C VAL A 4 -7.89 16.84 0.41
N ILE A 5 -7.15 17.95 0.53
CA ILE A 5 -5.98 18.22 -0.33
C ILE A 5 -4.91 17.14 -0.14
N ILE A 6 -4.62 16.77 1.12
CA ILE A 6 -3.67 15.68 1.41
C ILE A 6 -4.18 14.37 0.81
N GLY A 7 -5.44 14.03 1.00
CA GLY A 7 -6.02 12.81 0.43
C GLY A 7 -5.93 12.74 -1.09
N LEU A 8 -6.21 13.85 -1.78
CA LEU A 8 -6.06 13.95 -3.24
C LEU A 8 -4.60 13.79 -3.67
N SER A 9 -3.66 14.43 -2.96
CA SER A 9 -2.22 14.33 -3.25
C SER A 9 -1.73 12.89 -3.10
N ILE A 10 -2.15 12.18 -2.05
CA ILE A 10 -1.84 10.76 -1.85
C ILE A 10 -2.48 9.91 -2.96
N GLY A 11 -3.75 10.19 -3.30
CA GLY A 11 -4.47 9.46 -4.34
C GLY A 11 -3.83 9.55 -5.72
N ILE A 12 -3.16 10.66 -6.03
CA ILE A 12 -2.38 10.83 -7.27
C ILE A 12 -0.99 10.21 -7.12
N GLY A 13 -0.33 10.41 -5.97
CA GLY A 13 1.05 9.99 -5.74
C GLY A 13 1.24 8.46 -5.72
N LEU A 14 0.34 7.70 -5.10
CA LEU A 14 0.45 6.25 -4.99
C LEU A 14 0.43 5.51 -6.35
N PRO A 15 -0.48 5.81 -7.28
CA PRO A 15 -0.43 5.22 -8.63
C PRO A 15 0.85 5.58 -9.40
N MET A 16 1.33 6.82 -9.27
CA MET A 16 2.59 7.25 -9.88
C MET A 16 3.78 6.48 -9.31
N GLN A 17 3.85 6.34 -7.99
CA GLN A 17 4.88 5.55 -7.32
C GLN A 17 4.87 4.10 -7.80
N THR A 18 3.69 3.48 -7.89
CA THR A 18 3.55 2.10 -8.37
C THR A 18 4.04 1.95 -9.80
N ALA A 19 3.70 2.89 -10.69
CA ALA A 19 4.14 2.87 -12.09
C ALA A 19 5.66 3.05 -12.21
N ILE A 20 6.26 3.98 -11.45
CA ILE A 20 7.71 4.21 -11.42
C ILE A 20 8.43 2.97 -10.91
N ASN A 21 7.97 2.38 -9.80
CA ASN A 21 8.58 1.18 -9.22
C ASN A 21 8.45 -0.04 -10.14
N SER A 22 7.36 -0.14 -10.90
CA SER A 22 7.22 -1.19 -11.92
C SER A 22 8.23 -1.03 -13.06
N ARG A 23 8.53 0.20 -13.49
CA ARG A 23 9.61 0.46 -14.46
C ARG A 23 10.98 0.15 -13.88
N LEU A 24 11.22 0.54 -12.63
CA LEU A 24 12.47 0.26 -11.92
C LEU A 24 12.70 -1.25 -11.76
N ARG A 25 11.66 -2.03 -11.49
CA ARG A 25 11.70 -3.49 -11.51
C ARG A 25 12.22 -4.04 -12.83
N ASN A 26 11.77 -3.50 -13.97
CA ASN A 26 12.22 -3.94 -15.28
C ASN A 26 13.71 -3.64 -15.48
N ALA A 27 14.22 -2.51 -14.99
CA ALA A 27 15.63 -2.15 -15.05
C ALA A 27 16.51 -3.05 -14.17
N PHE A 28 16.05 -3.40 -12.98
CA PHE A 28 16.78 -4.26 -12.04
C PHE A 28 16.51 -5.76 -12.23
N SER A 29 15.54 -6.13 -13.07
CA SER A 29 15.06 -7.51 -13.22
C SER A 29 14.60 -8.15 -11.89
N SER A 30 14.36 -7.34 -10.86
CA SER A 30 13.99 -7.79 -9.52
C SER A 30 12.98 -6.85 -8.84
N PRO A 31 11.83 -7.36 -8.39
CA PRO A 31 10.86 -6.59 -7.63
C PRO A 31 11.39 -6.19 -6.25
N LEU A 32 12.22 -7.04 -5.62
CA LEU A 32 12.79 -6.76 -4.30
C LEU A 32 13.80 -5.61 -4.36
N LEU A 33 14.66 -5.56 -5.38
CA LEU A 33 15.60 -4.45 -5.56
C LEU A 33 14.88 -3.14 -5.82
N SER A 34 13.78 -3.16 -6.59
CA SER A 34 12.94 -1.98 -6.79
C SER A 34 12.32 -1.49 -5.48
N SER A 35 11.78 -2.41 -4.67
CA SER A 35 11.24 -2.08 -3.35
C SER A 35 12.31 -1.55 -2.40
N MET A 36 13.49 -2.19 -2.38
CA MET A 36 14.63 -1.77 -1.55
C MET A 36 15.06 -0.34 -1.88
N THR A 37 15.19 -0.02 -3.16
CA THR A 37 15.54 1.34 -3.61
C THR A 37 14.52 2.36 -3.12
N SER A 38 13.21 2.07 -3.28
CA SER A 38 12.15 2.97 -2.83
C SER A 38 12.13 3.14 -1.31
N PHE A 39 12.29 2.06 -0.55
CA PHE A 39 12.34 2.12 0.91
C PHE A 39 13.59 2.87 1.40
N THR A 40 14.75 2.64 0.79
CA THR A 40 16.00 3.34 1.16
C THR A 40 15.91 4.83 0.89
N ILE A 41 15.44 5.23 -0.29
CA ILE A 41 15.24 6.65 -0.62
C ILE A 41 14.20 7.28 0.32
N GLY A 42 13.09 6.58 0.58
CA GLY A 42 12.06 7.02 1.52
C GLY A 42 12.59 7.16 2.94
N THR A 43 13.43 6.23 3.41
CA THR A 43 14.10 6.31 4.73
C THR A 43 14.99 7.52 4.85
N ILE A 44 15.83 7.78 3.83
CA ILE A 44 16.72 8.96 3.83
C ILE A 44 15.90 10.25 3.84
N PHE A 45 14.88 10.33 2.99
CA PHE A 45 14.00 11.49 2.92
C PHE A 45 13.27 11.74 4.25
N LEU A 46 12.68 10.70 4.84
CA LEU A 46 11.97 10.80 6.11
C LEU A 46 12.91 11.11 7.28
N ALA A 47 14.15 10.62 7.26
CA ALA A 47 15.18 10.99 8.25
C ALA A 47 15.47 12.49 8.18
N LEU A 48 15.66 13.04 6.98
CA LEU A 48 15.88 14.48 6.80
C LEU A 48 14.68 15.31 7.27
N VAL A 49 13.47 14.92 6.89
CA VAL A 49 12.25 15.61 7.32
C VAL A 49 12.05 15.51 8.83
N ALA A 50 12.31 14.35 9.44
CA ALA A 50 12.22 14.16 10.87
C ALA A 50 13.24 15.04 11.62
N LEU A 51 14.47 15.12 11.15
CA LEU A 51 15.50 16.01 11.71
C LEU A 51 15.09 17.48 11.62
N LEU A 52 14.53 17.91 10.52
CA LEU A 52 14.08 19.29 10.34
C LEU A 52 12.89 19.66 11.22
N ILE A 53 11.96 18.73 11.46
CA ILE A 53 10.73 19.01 12.21
C ILE A 53 10.90 18.74 13.70
N THR A 54 11.56 17.64 14.07
CA THR A 54 11.65 17.17 15.47
C THR A 54 13.02 17.37 16.09
N HIS A 55 13.99 17.86 15.33
CA HIS A 55 15.39 18.08 15.71
C HIS A 55 16.09 16.84 16.31
N SER A 56 15.48 15.65 16.23
CA SER A 56 16.10 14.41 16.69
C SER A 56 15.53 13.19 15.96
N LEU A 57 16.38 12.17 15.78
CA LEU A 57 15.96 10.83 15.31
C LEU A 57 15.90 9.83 16.49
N GLU A 58 16.17 10.29 17.70
CA GLU A 58 16.24 9.40 18.86
C GLU A 58 14.87 8.79 19.16
N ILE A 59 14.90 7.50 19.36
CA ILE A 59 13.79 6.69 19.87
C ILE A 59 14.25 6.20 21.23
N GLY A 60 13.56 6.63 22.28
CA GLY A 60 13.92 6.23 23.64
C GLY A 60 13.97 4.70 23.79
N VAL A 61 15.04 4.18 24.36
CA VAL A 61 15.21 2.73 24.60
C VAL A 61 14.06 2.18 25.45
N ASP A 62 13.52 2.99 26.36
CA ASP A 62 12.37 2.62 27.19
C ASP A 62 11.10 2.42 26.36
N LEU A 63 10.91 3.18 25.29
CA LEU A 63 9.80 2.99 24.37
C LEU A 63 9.92 1.64 23.65
N ILE A 64 11.13 1.26 23.24
CA ILE A 64 11.36 -0.01 22.54
C ILE A 64 11.02 -1.20 23.45
N LYS A 65 11.37 -1.12 24.74
CA LYS A 65 11.15 -2.20 25.70
C LYS A 65 9.71 -2.31 26.21
N ASN A 66 9.01 -1.18 26.32
CA ASN A 66 7.69 -1.12 26.95
C ASN A 66 6.54 -1.24 25.95
N GLN A 67 6.81 -1.16 24.65
CA GLN A 67 5.78 -1.27 23.63
C GLN A 67 5.64 -2.70 23.11
N PRO A 68 4.43 -3.13 22.68
CA PRO A 68 4.21 -4.46 22.15
C PRO A 68 4.97 -4.65 20.83
N TRP A 69 5.47 -5.85 20.59
CA TRP A 69 6.31 -6.18 19.43
C TRP A 69 5.65 -5.86 18.08
N TRP A 70 4.32 -5.96 17.99
CA TRP A 70 3.60 -5.73 16.73
C TRP A 70 3.67 -4.28 16.24
N ILE A 71 3.98 -3.30 17.11
CA ILE A 71 4.11 -1.89 16.72
C ILE A 71 5.24 -1.67 15.69
N TRP A 72 6.21 -2.57 15.66
CA TRP A 72 7.36 -2.54 14.76
C TRP A 72 7.11 -3.26 13.43
N VAL A 73 6.03 -4.05 13.32
CA VAL A 73 5.71 -4.85 12.12
C VAL A 73 5.22 -3.98 10.95
N GLY A 74 4.81 -2.73 11.21
CA GLY A 74 4.31 -1.83 10.17
C GLY A 74 5.24 -1.73 8.96
N GLY A 75 6.55 -1.64 9.15
CA GLY A 75 7.53 -1.60 8.06
C GLY A 75 7.54 -2.86 7.18
N LEU A 76 7.40 -4.04 7.79
CA LEU A 76 7.33 -5.32 7.06
C LEU A 76 6.06 -5.41 6.21
N LEU A 77 4.92 -4.97 6.75
CA LEU A 77 3.66 -4.92 6.01
C LEU A 77 3.76 -3.96 4.82
N GLY A 78 4.49 -2.86 4.99
CA GLY A 78 4.80 -1.92 3.92
C GLY A 78 5.63 -2.54 2.80
N VAL A 79 6.62 -3.36 3.14
CA VAL A 79 7.40 -4.11 2.15
C VAL A 79 6.50 -5.07 1.37
N ILE A 80 5.62 -5.82 2.06
CA ILE A 80 4.68 -6.74 1.41
C ILE A 80 3.75 -5.98 0.47
N TYR A 81 3.20 -4.85 0.92
CA TYR A 81 2.31 -4.01 0.11
C TYR A 81 3.01 -3.47 -1.14
N LEU A 82 4.18 -2.84 -0.98
CA LEU A 82 4.89 -2.23 -2.10
C LEU A 82 5.37 -3.28 -3.09
N THR A 83 6.02 -4.33 -2.60
CA THR A 83 6.52 -5.42 -3.45
C THR A 83 5.37 -6.16 -4.14
N GLY A 84 4.27 -6.38 -3.40
CA GLY A 84 3.04 -6.95 -3.95
C GLY A 84 2.48 -6.12 -5.12
N ASN A 85 2.39 -4.80 -4.98
CA ASN A 85 1.93 -3.93 -6.06
C ASN A 85 2.86 -3.95 -7.28
N ILE A 86 4.17 -4.03 -7.07
CA ILE A 86 5.14 -4.17 -8.16
C ILE A 86 4.95 -5.50 -8.90
N LEU A 87 4.65 -6.58 -8.18
CA LEU A 87 4.35 -7.89 -8.76
C LEU A 87 3.00 -7.93 -9.48
N LEU A 88 2.00 -7.26 -8.95
CA LEU A 88 0.66 -7.20 -9.52
C LEU A 88 0.59 -6.41 -10.84
N PHE A 89 1.41 -5.37 -10.96
CA PHE A 89 1.34 -4.41 -12.07
C PHE A 89 1.40 -5.05 -13.47
N PRO A 90 2.35 -5.97 -13.78
CA PRO A 90 2.42 -6.60 -15.11
C PRO A 90 1.27 -7.57 -15.40
N HIS A 91 0.60 -8.09 -14.36
CA HIS A 91 -0.49 -9.06 -14.51
C HIS A 91 -1.87 -8.40 -14.58
N LEU A 92 -2.08 -7.32 -13.84
CA LEU A 92 -3.36 -6.62 -13.73
C LEU A 92 -3.41 -5.31 -14.53
N GLY A 93 -2.24 -4.78 -14.91
CA GLY A 93 -2.13 -3.44 -15.49
C GLY A 93 -2.34 -2.32 -14.45
N GLY A 94 -2.08 -1.07 -14.86
CA GLY A 94 -2.04 0.06 -13.93
C GLY A 94 -3.33 0.29 -13.15
N VAL A 95 -4.48 0.23 -13.81
CA VAL A 95 -5.78 0.53 -13.17
C VAL A 95 -6.16 -0.53 -12.13
N GLN A 96 -6.11 -1.81 -12.46
CA GLN A 96 -6.52 -2.87 -11.53
C GLN A 96 -5.53 -3.03 -10.36
N THR A 97 -4.25 -2.75 -10.57
CA THR A 97 -3.23 -2.77 -9.50
C THR A 97 -3.47 -1.70 -8.44
N VAL A 98 -4.11 -0.60 -8.80
CA VAL A 98 -4.52 0.43 -7.82
C VAL A 98 -5.86 0.09 -7.18
N ILE A 99 -6.81 -0.38 -7.96
CA ILE A 99 -8.20 -0.60 -7.53
C ILE A 99 -8.34 -1.81 -6.59
N MET A 100 -7.68 -2.95 -6.89
CA MET A 100 -7.81 -4.16 -6.08
C MET A 100 -7.33 -3.96 -4.62
N PRO A 101 -6.17 -3.34 -4.36
CA PRO A 101 -5.77 -3.00 -3.01
C PRO A 101 -6.75 -2.07 -2.28
N ILE A 102 -7.40 -1.12 -2.96
CA ILE A 102 -8.40 -0.24 -2.34
C ILE A 102 -9.56 -1.06 -1.74
N VAL A 103 -10.03 -2.10 -2.43
CA VAL A 103 -11.06 -3.00 -1.89
C VAL A 103 -10.57 -3.66 -0.59
N GLY A 104 -9.33 -4.18 -0.59
CA GLY A 104 -8.72 -4.78 0.59
C GLY A 104 -8.55 -3.78 1.75
N GLN A 105 -8.12 -2.55 1.45
CA GLN A 105 -7.98 -1.48 2.42
C GLN A 105 -9.34 -1.14 3.08
N ILE A 106 -10.41 -1.04 2.30
CA ILE A 106 -11.75 -0.75 2.84
C ILE A 106 -12.20 -1.86 3.78
N ILE A 107 -12.12 -3.12 3.36
CA ILE A 107 -12.53 -4.26 4.17
C ILE A 107 -11.73 -4.28 5.49
N MET A 108 -10.41 -4.20 5.40
CA MET A 108 -9.55 -4.30 6.57
C MET A 108 -9.68 -3.10 7.51
N SER A 109 -9.81 -1.88 6.98
CA SER A 109 -10.02 -0.68 7.81
C SER A 109 -11.34 -0.74 8.55
N MET A 110 -12.43 -1.23 7.93
CA MET A 110 -13.71 -1.43 8.61
C MET A 110 -13.61 -2.46 9.75
N LEU A 111 -12.85 -3.55 9.56
CA LEU A 111 -12.59 -4.54 10.62
C LEU A 111 -11.77 -3.93 11.75
N ILE A 112 -10.66 -3.24 11.43
CA ILE A 112 -9.81 -2.57 12.41
C ILE A 112 -10.61 -1.58 13.25
N ASP A 113 -11.40 -0.72 12.61
CA ASP A 113 -12.20 0.30 13.27
C ASP A 113 -13.32 -0.30 14.12
N ASN A 114 -13.94 -1.39 13.64
CA ASN A 114 -15.04 -2.02 14.39
C ASN A 114 -14.55 -2.75 15.64
N PHE A 115 -13.40 -3.42 15.55
CA PHE A 115 -12.85 -4.22 16.65
C PHE A 115 -11.79 -3.48 17.47
N GLY A 116 -11.39 -2.27 17.08
CA GLY A 116 -10.36 -1.49 17.78
C GLY A 116 -8.97 -2.15 17.70
N TRP A 117 -8.68 -2.89 16.63
CA TRP A 117 -7.36 -3.52 16.48
C TRP A 117 -6.25 -2.47 16.41
N PHE A 118 -5.08 -2.86 16.90
CA PHE A 118 -3.89 -1.99 16.93
C PHE A 118 -4.08 -0.71 17.75
N TYR A 119 -4.95 -0.74 18.76
CA TYR A 119 -5.34 0.43 19.58
C TYR A 119 -5.95 1.57 18.73
N SER A 120 -6.51 1.25 17.58
CA SER A 120 -7.26 2.23 16.78
C SER A 120 -8.55 2.64 17.52
N PRO A 121 -8.97 3.91 17.40
CA PRO A 121 -10.26 4.34 17.95
C PRO A 121 -11.39 3.48 17.42
N THR A 122 -12.20 2.93 18.32
CA THR A 122 -13.32 2.08 17.94
C THR A 122 -14.44 2.91 17.34
N HIS A 123 -14.83 2.53 16.15
CA HIS A 123 -15.97 3.11 15.46
C HIS A 123 -16.86 1.97 14.97
N ALA A 124 -17.95 1.76 15.68
CA ALA A 124 -18.94 0.72 15.32
C ALA A 124 -19.41 0.88 13.87
N LEU A 125 -19.62 -0.25 13.22
CA LEU A 125 -20.24 -0.30 11.90
C LEU A 125 -21.65 0.29 12.00
N ASN A 126 -21.88 1.41 11.35
CA ASN A 126 -23.19 2.03 11.19
C ASN A 126 -23.60 2.05 9.72
N ILE A 127 -24.87 2.32 9.46
CA ILE A 127 -25.43 2.29 8.11
C ILE A 127 -24.72 3.26 7.16
N ILE A 128 -24.27 4.42 7.65
CA ILE A 128 -23.59 5.45 6.86
C ILE A 128 -22.22 4.93 6.36
N ARG A 129 -21.48 4.24 7.23
CA ARG A 129 -20.17 3.63 6.87
C ARG A 129 -20.34 2.49 5.86
N ILE A 130 -21.37 1.66 6.05
CA ILE A 130 -21.69 0.57 5.12
C ILE A 130 -22.07 1.15 3.76
N LEU A 131 -22.94 2.16 3.71
CA LEU A 131 -23.33 2.83 2.48
C LEU A 131 -22.13 3.50 1.80
N GLY A 132 -21.23 4.15 2.57
CA GLY A 132 -20.00 4.73 2.05
C GLY A 132 -19.08 3.68 1.41
N ALA A 133 -18.88 2.54 2.08
CA ALA A 133 -18.10 1.42 1.56
C ALA A 133 -18.73 0.85 0.27
N LEU A 134 -20.04 0.64 0.26
CA LEU A 134 -20.77 0.16 -0.92
C LEU A 134 -20.66 1.14 -2.10
N LEU A 135 -20.72 2.45 -1.83
CA LEU A 135 -20.56 3.47 -2.87
C LEU A 135 -19.17 3.43 -3.49
N VAL A 136 -18.11 3.26 -2.66
CA VAL A 136 -16.74 3.13 -3.17
C VAL A 136 -16.59 1.83 -3.96
N LEU A 137 -17.11 0.70 -3.47
CA LEU A 137 -17.09 -0.57 -4.20
C LEU A 137 -17.84 -0.50 -5.54
N LEU A 138 -18.95 0.22 -5.59
CA LEU A 138 -19.67 0.50 -6.84
C LEU A 138 -18.79 1.33 -7.79
N GLY A 139 -18.13 2.37 -7.30
CA GLY A 139 -17.16 3.15 -8.08
C GLY A 139 -16.02 2.30 -8.65
N VAL A 140 -15.46 1.40 -7.84
CA VAL A 140 -14.47 0.40 -8.24
C VAL A 140 -15.00 -0.49 -9.37
N PHE A 141 -16.21 -1.02 -9.20
CA PHE A 141 -16.84 -1.88 -10.21
C PHE A 141 -17.07 -1.14 -11.54
N LEU A 142 -17.54 0.09 -11.49
CA LEU A 142 -17.73 0.94 -12.66
C LEU A 142 -16.40 1.26 -13.36
N ALA A 143 -15.35 1.55 -12.62
CA ALA A 143 -14.03 1.82 -13.17
C ALA A 143 -13.43 0.60 -13.90
N ILE A 144 -13.57 -0.60 -13.33
CA ILE A 144 -13.12 -1.85 -13.98
C ILE A 144 -13.95 -2.14 -15.24
N SER A 145 -15.26 -1.92 -15.16
CA SER A 145 -16.18 -2.15 -16.30
C SER A 145 -15.88 -1.18 -17.43
N ALA A 146 -15.68 0.10 -17.12
CA ALA A 146 -15.27 1.11 -18.10
C ALA A 146 -13.94 0.75 -18.76
N GLN A 147 -12.93 0.33 -17.98
CA GLN A 147 -11.65 -0.12 -18.54
C GLN A 147 -11.82 -1.25 -19.55
N LYS A 148 -12.65 -2.25 -19.23
CA LYS A 148 -12.94 -3.37 -20.17
C LYS A 148 -13.58 -2.89 -21.46
N LEU A 149 -14.55 -1.95 -21.38
CA LEU A 149 -15.21 -1.39 -22.57
C LEU A 149 -14.23 -0.62 -23.47
N PHE A 150 -13.34 0.19 -22.86
CA PHE A 150 -12.33 0.92 -23.63
C PHE A 150 -11.28 -0.01 -24.25
N SER A 151 -10.88 -1.09 -23.53
CA SER A 151 -9.95 -2.09 -24.07
C SER A 151 -10.57 -2.87 -25.20
N ALA A 152 -11.81 -3.35 -25.07
CA ALA A 152 -12.53 -4.07 -26.13
C ALA A 152 -12.69 -3.21 -27.40
N ARG A 153 -12.95 -1.90 -27.24
CA ARG A 153 -13.04 -0.98 -28.38
C ARG A 153 -11.69 -0.83 -29.10
N LYS A 154 -10.58 -0.91 -28.39
CA LYS A 154 -9.23 -0.84 -28.96
C LYS A 154 -8.85 -2.14 -29.69
N GLU A 155 -9.31 -3.29 -29.21
CA GLU A 155 -9.07 -4.61 -29.81
C GLU A 155 -9.86 -4.82 -31.12
N ILE A 156 -11.06 -4.26 -31.23
CA ILE A 156 -11.86 -4.28 -32.51
C ILE A 156 -11.10 -3.57 -33.65
N ILE A 157 -10.16 -2.66 -33.30
CA ILE A 157 -9.34 -1.93 -34.27
C ILE A 157 -8.03 -2.69 -34.57
N SER A 158 -7.63 -3.66 -33.71
CA SER A 158 -6.41 -4.46 -33.85
C SER A 158 -6.78 -5.95 -33.94
N ASP A 159 -6.68 -6.49 -35.17
CA ASP A 159 -7.05 -7.87 -35.52
C ASP A 159 -6.10 -8.93 -34.94
N ASN A 160 -6.13 -9.12 -33.63
CA ASN A 160 -5.35 -10.15 -32.91
C ASN A 160 -6.19 -10.86 -31.83
N SER A 161 -7.25 -11.56 -32.28
CA SER A 161 -8.23 -12.22 -31.39
C SER A 161 -7.88 -13.63 -30.90
N LEU A 162 -6.69 -14.17 -31.15
CA LEU A 162 -6.42 -15.61 -30.93
C LEU A 162 -5.65 -15.98 -29.66
N LEU A 163 -5.26 -15.03 -28.81
CA LEU A 163 -4.44 -15.33 -27.61
C LEU A 163 -5.14 -15.09 -26.24
N GLN A 164 -6.43 -14.76 -26.21
CA GLN A 164 -7.08 -14.24 -24.99
C GLN A 164 -7.71 -15.29 -24.07
N ASN A 165 -7.83 -16.57 -24.47
CA ASN A 165 -8.60 -17.56 -23.71
C ASN A 165 -7.81 -18.33 -22.63
N SER A 166 -6.50 -18.22 -22.58
CA SER A 166 -5.67 -19.01 -21.66
C SER A 166 -5.47 -18.39 -20.25
N ASN A 167 -5.91 -17.17 -19.98
CA ASN A 167 -5.42 -16.43 -18.80
C ASN A 167 -6.49 -16.01 -17.75
N ARG A 168 -7.75 -16.44 -17.89
CA ARG A 168 -8.84 -15.98 -17.00
C ARG A 168 -8.70 -16.47 -15.56
N ASN A 169 -8.24 -17.69 -15.33
CA ASN A 169 -8.04 -18.23 -13.98
C ASN A 169 -6.83 -17.60 -13.28
N SER A 170 -5.77 -17.28 -14.03
CA SER A 170 -4.60 -16.58 -13.49
C SER A 170 -4.94 -15.17 -13.02
N GLN A 171 -5.81 -14.45 -13.72
CA GLN A 171 -6.18 -13.07 -13.33
C GLN A 171 -6.93 -13.00 -11.99
N TRP A 172 -7.76 -14.00 -11.65
CA TRP A 172 -8.45 -14.04 -10.36
C TRP A 172 -7.47 -14.17 -9.19
N PHE A 173 -6.44 -15.01 -9.35
CA PHE A 173 -5.38 -15.14 -8.35
C PHE A 173 -4.70 -13.80 -8.07
N TRP A 174 -4.33 -13.06 -9.11
CA TRP A 174 -3.70 -11.75 -8.97
C TRP A 174 -4.64 -10.69 -8.38
N ARG A 175 -5.94 -10.73 -8.69
CA ARG A 175 -6.94 -9.84 -8.08
C ARG A 175 -7.08 -10.10 -6.58
N ILE A 176 -7.16 -11.36 -6.17
CA ILE A 176 -7.18 -11.73 -4.75
C ILE A 176 -5.88 -11.27 -4.08
N GLY A 177 -4.72 -11.49 -4.70
CA GLY A 177 -3.45 -10.97 -4.24
C GLY A 177 -3.46 -9.46 -4.03
N GLY A 178 -4.08 -8.70 -4.93
CA GLY A 178 -4.28 -7.26 -4.80
C GLY A 178 -5.13 -6.88 -3.58
N ILE A 179 -6.23 -7.60 -3.33
CA ILE A 179 -7.07 -7.39 -2.14
C ILE A 179 -6.26 -7.67 -0.87
N VAL A 180 -5.52 -8.77 -0.82
CA VAL A 180 -4.69 -9.15 0.34
C VAL A 180 -3.59 -8.12 0.61
N THR A 181 -2.90 -7.64 -0.43
CA THR A 181 -1.89 -6.57 -0.27
C THR A 181 -2.52 -5.28 0.27
N GLY A 182 -3.75 -4.96 -0.15
CA GLY A 182 -4.52 -3.84 0.39
C GLY A 182 -4.86 -4.01 1.88
N MET A 183 -5.21 -5.21 2.31
CA MET A 183 -5.45 -5.49 3.74
C MET A 183 -4.18 -5.26 4.57
N PHE A 184 -3.01 -5.67 4.08
CA PHE A 184 -1.73 -5.36 4.73
C PHE A 184 -1.45 -3.86 4.80
N SER A 185 -1.78 -3.10 3.75
CA SER A 185 -1.63 -1.64 3.74
C SER A 185 -2.51 -0.96 4.80
N ALA A 186 -3.75 -1.39 4.98
CA ALA A 186 -4.62 -0.86 6.03
C ALA A 186 -4.10 -1.20 7.43
N SER A 187 -3.63 -2.43 7.64
CA SER A 187 -3.00 -2.85 8.90
C SER A 187 -1.74 -2.05 9.20
N GLN A 188 -0.87 -1.85 8.20
CA GLN A 188 0.30 -0.98 8.32
C GLN A 188 -0.08 0.44 8.75
N THR A 189 -1.11 1.00 8.12
CA THR A 189 -1.57 2.37 8.41
C THR A 189 -2.04 2.49 9.86
N ALA A 190 -2.81 1.52 10.36
CA ALA A 190 -3.28 1.49 11.73
C ALA A 190 -2.11 1.36 12.74
N ILE A 191 -1.18 0.44 12.47
CA ILE A 191 0.02 0.24 13.30
C ILE A 191 0.88 1.51 13.34
N ASN A 192 1.16 2.10 12.17
CA ASN A 192 1.94 3.33 12.09
C ASN A 192 1.21 4.52 12.69
N GLY A 193 -0.12 4.55 12.65
CA GLY A 193 -0.95 5.53 13.34
C GLY A 193 -0.73 5.46 14.85
N HIS A 194 -0.80 4.26 15.44
CA HIS A 194 -0.52 4.05 16.87
C HIS A 194 0.95 4.39 17.20
N LEU A 195 1.90 3.93 16.40
CA LEU A 195 3.32 4.29 16.56
C LEU A 195 3.52 5.82 16.55
N GLY A 196 2.78 6.54 15.71
CA GLY A 196 2.79 8.00 15.64
C GLY A 196 2.33 8.67 16.93
N THR A 197 1.31 8.11 17.60
CA THR A 197 0.87 8.60 18.91
C THR A 197 1.90 8.33 20.00
N VAL A 198 2.51 7.15 19.99
CA VAL A 198 3.57 6.76 20.96
C VAL A 198 4.82 7.63 20.81
N LEU A 199 5.22 7.94 19.59
CA LEU A 199 6.39 8.77 19.29
C LEU A 199 6.07 10.29 19.29
N ASN A 200 4.81 10.68 19.52
CA ASN A 200 4.32 12.05 19.36
C ASN A 200 4.72 12.69 18.02
N SER A 201 4.90 11.89 16.98
CA SER A 201 5.32 12.33 15.66
C SER A 201 4.97 11.30 14.57
N ALA A 202 4.06 11.65 13.68
CA ALA A 202 3.74 10.82 12.52
C ALA A 202 4.94 10.65 11.58
N VAL A 203 5.81 11.67 11.48
CA VAL A 203 7.01 11.63 10.64
C VAL A 203 8.04 10.65 11.21
N LYS A 204 8.26 10.64 12.53
CA LYS A 204 9.13 9.64 13.16
C LYS A 204 8.58 8.22 13.00
N ALA A 205 7.28 8.03 13.13
CA ALA A 205 6.65 6.73 12.91
C ALA A 205 6.85 6.23 11.45
N ALA A 206 6.65 7.11 10.48
CA ALA A 206 6.92 6.80 9.08
C ALA A 206 8.41 6.47 8.85
N PHE A 207 9.33 7.26 9.42
CA PHE A 207 10.77 6.99 9.35
C PHE A 207 11.12 5.60 9.88
N VAL A 208 10.64 5.26 11.09
CA VAL A 208 10.88 3.94 11.70
C VAL A 208 10.34 2.81 10.83
N SER A 209 9.13 2.96 10.33
CA SER A 209 8.50 1.97 9.46
C SER A 209 9.31 1.74 8.17
N PHE A 210 9.77 2.82 7.53
CA PHE A 210 10.60 2.72 6.33
C PHE A 210 11.99 2.16 6.63
N LEU A 211 12.58 2.51 7.77
CA LEU A 211 13.88 1.97 8.21
C LEU A 211 13.80 0.45 8.42
N ILE A 212 12.78 -0.03 9.14
CA ILE A 212 12.57 -1.48 9.37
C ILE A 212 12.36 -2.20 8.04
N GLY A 213 11.55 -1.63 7.14
CA GLY A 213 11.34 -2.18 5.82
C GLY A 213 12.62 -2.23 4.98
N SER A 214 13.46 -1.19 5.05
CA SER A 214 14.77 -1.16 4.37
C SER A 214 15.71 -2.24 4.89
N ILE A 215 15.79 -2.42 6.21
CA ILE A 215 16.63 -3.45 6.84
C ILE A 215 16.16 -4.84 6.40
N ALA A 216 14.87 -5.11 6.47
CA ALA A 216 14.30 -6.39 6.05
C ALA A 216 14.57 -6.73 4.58
N LEU A 217 14.54 -5.72 3.69
CA LEU A 217 14.87 -5.90 2.28
C LEU A 217 16.36 -6.11 2.05
N LEU A 218 17.23 -5.43 2.80
CA LEU A 218 18.68 -5.63 2.73
C LEU A 218 19.09 -7.05 3.12
N ASP A 219 18.50 -7.62 4.17
CA ASP A 219 18.79 -8.99 4.59
C ASP A 219 18.35 -10.02 3.55
N ASN A 220 17.20 -9.81 2.90
CA ASN A 220 16.74 -10.66 1.81
C ASN A 220 17.59 -10.55 0.53
N CYS A 221 18.16 -9.38 0.23
CA CYS A 221 19.00 -9.18 -0.96
C CYS A 221 20.44 -9.68 -0.77
N ARG A 222 20.93 -9.90 0.46
CA ARG A 222 22.23 -10.55 0.72
C ARG A 222 22.25 -12.04 0.40
N GLY A 223 21.08 -12.66 0.27
CA GLY A 223 20.92 -14.08 -0.10
C GLY A 223 20.74 -14.32 -1.60
N CYS A 224 20.71 -13.28 -2.45
CA CYS A 224 20.65 -13.33 -3.90
C CYS A 224 22.02 -13.01 -4.49
#